data_dcd3ef4608a90e6b7d2685df5dd3b0a6
#
_entry.id   dcd3ef4608a90e6b7d2685df5dd3b0a6
#
_cell.length_a   1.000
_cell.length_b   1.000
_cell.length_c   1.000
_cell.angle_alpha   90.00
_cell.angle_beta   90.00
_cell.angle_gamma   90.00
#
_symmetry.space_group_name_H-M   'P 1'
#
loop_
_entity.id
_entity.type
_entity.pdbx_description
1 polymer ?
#
loop_
_entity_poly.entity_id
_entity_poly.type
_entity_poly.pdbx_seq_one_letter_code
_entity_poly.pdbx_strand_id
1 'polypeptide(L)'
;GLENTTIKTNSKGFIETDENYRINENTFAIGDCTGKSMLRHGASFEAREVFKQIIYNTSNTLSQEYMPYGIYLGSSEIGGCGKTSQQLNKEGIKFKTYSKKFEDTVYGKAKGLKGIVLIHYHPQSLEIFGAHTFGPDGVNLNQIIVPYIERHQTLYDLADTISPHPSLAEGLFTIGVREIVYDSIKKTFKNKK
;
A
#
# COMPACT_ATOMS: atom_id res chain seq x y z
N GLY A 1 -7.19 -32.70 -11.25
CA GLY A 1 -8.28 -33.43 -10.56
C GLY A 1 -9.49 -32.55 -10.32
N LEU A 2 -9.41 -31.22 -10.59
CA LEU A 2 -10.53 -30.29 -10.38
C LEU A 2 -11.74 -30.63 -11.26
N GLU A 3 -11.51 -31.19 -12.44
CA GLU A 3 -12.55 -31.65 -13.37
C GLU A 3 -13.49 -32.73 -12.77
N ASN A 4 -13.06 -33.39 -11.71
CA ASN A 4 -13.85 -34.38 -10.98
C ASN A 4 -14.61 -33.79 -9.78
N THR A 5 -14.63 -32.47 -9.67
CA THR A 5 -15.26 -31.72 -8.57
C THR A 5 -16.25 -30.69 -9.12
N THR A 6 -16.97 -30.02 -8.20
CA THR A 6 -17.85 -28.88 -8.54
C THR A 6 -17.10 -27.53 -8.52
N ILE A 7 -15.78 -27.54 -8.32
CA ILE A 7 -14.95 -26.33 -8.24
C ILE A 7 -14.80 -25.72 -9.63
N LYS A 8 -15.15 -24.44 -9.73
CA LYS A 8 -15.05 -23.68 -10.97
C LYS A 8 -13.73 -22.92 -11.06
N THR A 9 -13.22 -22.80 -12.27
CA THR A 9 -12.07 -21.96 -12.58
C THR A 9 -12.44 -20.91 -13.63
N ASN A 10 -11.81 -19.74 -13.54
CA ASN A 10 -11.97 -18.70 -14.54
C ASN A 10 -11.19 -19.05 -15.84
N SER A 11 -11.27 -18.19 -16.86
CA SER A 11 -10.60 -18.38 -18.15
C SER A 11 -9.08 -18.46 -18.10
N LYS A 12 -8.46 -18.06 -16.96
CA LYS A 12 -7.01 -18.14 -16.71
C LYS A 12 -6.62 -19.37 -15.89
N GLY A 13 -7.59 -20.21 -15.51
CA GLY A 13 -7.36 -21.42 -14.71
C GLY A 13 -7.31 -21.19 -13.20
N PHE A 14 -7.57 -20.00 -12.69
CA PHE A 14 -7.64 -19.73 -11.27
C PHE A 14 -8.99 -20.15 -10.68
N ILE A 15 -8.96 -20.68 -9.46
CA ILE A 15 -10.17 -21.10 -8.73
C ILE A 15 -11.03 -19.87 -8.40
N GLU A 16 -12.30 -19.93 -8.76
CA GLU A 16 -13.27 -18.89 -8.42
C GLU A 16 -13.72 -19.02 -6.96
N THR A 17 -13.68 -17.91 -6.23
CA THR A 17 -14.17 -17.81 -4.85
C THR A 17 -14.99 -16.53 -4.70
N ASP A 18 -15.81 -16.47 -3.66
CA ASP A 18 -16.39 -15.22 -3.22
C ASP A 18 -15.33 -14.28 -2.61
N GLU A 19 -15.76 -13.12 -2.10
CA GLU A 19 -14.90 -12.14 -1.42
C GLU A 19 -14.30 -12.65 -0.10
N ASN A 20 -14.88 -13.71 0.47
CA ASN A 20 -14.42 -14.36 1.69
C ASN A 20 -13.58 -15.62 1.42
N TYR A 21 -13.08 -15.79 0.19
CA TYR A 21 -12.29 -16.96 -0.26
C TYR A 21 -13.05 -18.29 -0.25
N ARG A 22 -14.39 -18.27 -0.13
CA ARG A 22 -15.24 -19.44 -0.05
C ARG A 22 -15.64 -19.91 -1.44
N ILE A 23 -15.56 -21.21 -1.68
CA ILE A 23 -16.06 -21.89 -2.89
C ILE A 23 -17.48 -22.40 -2.65
N ASN A 24 -17.68 -23.01 -1.47
CA ASN A 24 -18.96 -23.52 -0.98
C ASN A 24 -18.96 -23.51 0.54
N GLU A 25 -19.98 -24.05 1.18
CA GLU A 25 -20.19 -24.01 2.63
C GLU A 25 -18.96 -24.43 3.45
N ASN A 26 -18.22 -25.45 2.99
CA ASN A 26 -17.12 -26.07 3.75
C ASN A 26 -15.77 -26.00 3.03
N THR A 27 -15.67 -25.29 1.91
CA THR A 27 -14.45 -25.28 1.09
C THR A 27 -14.00 -23.86 0.82
N PHE A 28 -12.70 -23.61 1.02
CA PHE A 28 -12.04 -22.34 0.74
C PHE A 28 -10.87 -22.56 -0.22
N ALA A 29 -10.54 -21.55 -1.01
CA ALA A 29 -9.28 -21.49 -1.76
C ALA A 29 -8.57 -20.18 -1.44
N ILE A 30 -7.26 -20.27 -1.19
CA ILE A 30 -6.40 -19.14 -0.82
C ILE A 30 -5.06 -19.23 -1.56
N GLY A 31 -4.35 -18.11 -1.62
CA GLY A 31 -3.04 -18.03 -2.26
C GLY A 31 -3.10 -18.05 -3.78
N ASP A 32 -2.02 -18.44 -4.38
CA ASP A 32 -1.77 -18.33 -5.83
C ASP A 32 -2.82 -19.02 -6.70
N CYS A 33 -3.46 -20.08 -6.20
CA CYS A 33 -4.51 -20.79 -6.95
C CYS A 33 -5.76 -19.95 -7.21
N THR A 34 -5.97 -18.87 -6.48
CA THR A 34 -7.08 -17.93 -6.70
C THR A 34 -6.73 -16.80 -7.68
N GLY A 35 -5.43 -16.58 -7.94
CA GLY A 35 -4.92 -15.49 -8.77
C GLY A 35 -5.15 -14.08 -8.20
N LYS A 36 -5.57 -13.97 -6.94
CA LYS A 36 -5.90 -12.68 -6.31
C LYS A 36 -4.63 -11.85 -6.03
N SER A 37 -3.71 -12.30 -5.17
CA SER A 37 -2.49 -11.55 -4.86
C SER A 37 -1.21 -12.16 -5.42
N MET A 38 -1.11 -13.46 -5.53
CA MET A 38 0.06 -14.23 -5.99
C MET A 38 1.36 -13.84 -5.26
N LEU A 39 1.24 -13.52 -3.97
CA LEU A 39 2.34 -13.12 -3.10
C LEU A 39 2.32 -13.96 -1.83
N ARG A 40 3.49 -14.42 -1.39
CA ARG A 40 3.60 -15.30 -0.20
C ARG A 40 2.94 -14.70 1.04
N HIS A 41 3.16 -13.40 1.31
CA HIS A 41 2.54 -12.72 2.45
C HIS A 41 1.04 -12.49 2.25
N GLY A 42 0.57 -12.35 1.00
CA GLY A 42 -0.84 -12.35 0.64
C GLY A 42 -1.51 -13.66 1.02
N ALA A 43 -0.95 -14.79 0.58
CA ALA A 43 -1.46 -16.11 0.95
C ALA A 43 -1.48 -16.33 2.47
N SER A 44 -0.45 -15.86 3.19
CA SER A 44 -0.39 -15.93 4.67
C SER A 44 -1.45 -15.06 5.34
N PHE A 45 -1.74 -13.91 4.77
CA PHE A 45 -2.81 -13.03 5.23
C PHE A 45 -4.19 -13.69 5.01
N GLU A 46 -4.45 -14.17 3.79
CA GLU A 46 -5.67 -14.88 3.42
C GLU A 46 -5.92 -16.08 4.33
N ALA A 47 -4.89 -16.88 4.63
CA ALA A 47 -5.00 -18.02 5.54
C ALA A 47 -5.43 -17.61 6.94
N ARG A 48 -4.89 -16.51 7.48
CA ARG A 48 -5.30 -16.01 8.81
C ARG A 48 -6.74 -15.55 8.82
N GLU A 49 -7.21 -14.94 7.75
CA GLU A 49 -8.58 -14.43 7.68
C GLU A 49 -9.58 -15.56 7.50
N VAL A 50 -9.28 -16.55 6.66
CA VAL A 50 -10.11 -17.76 6.54
C VAL A 50 -10.15 -18.52 7.88
N PHE A 51 -9.02 -18.62 8.59
CA PHE A 51 -8.98 -19.20 9.93
C PHE A 51 -9.93 -18.46 10.91
N LYS A 52 -9.90 -17.11 10.90
CA LYS A 52 -10.83 -16.32 11.74
C LYS A 52 -12.29 -16.56 11.38
N GLN A 53 -12.62 -16.67 10.09
CA GLN A 53 -13.97 -17.00 9.65
C GLN A 53 -14.42 -18.37 10.18
N ILE A 54 -13.57 -19.38 10.10
CA ILE A 54 -13.88 -20.74 10.55
C ILE A 54 -14.07 -20.80 12.07
N ILE A 55 -13.21 -20.13 12.84
CA ILE A 55 -13.18 -20.26 14.31
C ILE A 55 -14.14 -19.27 14.97
N TYR A 56 -14.26 -18.05 14.46
CA TYR A 56 -15.02 -16.98 15.11
C TYR A 56 -16.31 -16.63 14.37
N ASN A 57 -16.59 -17.32 13.26
CA ASN A 57 -17.75 -17.04 12.39
C ASN A 57 -17.84 -15.55 11.99
N THR A 58 -16.69 -14.91 11.75
CA THR A 58 -16.59 -13.52 11.33
C THR A 58 -16.50 -13.46 9.79
N SER A 59 -17.28 -12.59 9.17
CA SER A 59 -17.15 -12.29 7.72
C SER A 59 -16.50 -10.93 7.57
N ASN A 60 -15.19 -10.88 7.52
CA ASN A 60 -14.47 -9.65 7.17
C ASN A 60 -14.11 -9.71 5.69
N THR A 61 -14.71 -8.83 4.91
CA THR A 61 -14.32 -8.64 3.52
C THR A 61 -12.89 -8.10 3.47
N LEU A 62 -12.01 -8.86 2.84
CA LEU A 62 -10.60 -8.52 2.76
C LEU A 62 -10.35 -7.70 1.51
N SER A 63 -10.05 -6.43 1.70
CA SER A 63 -9.53 -5.62 0.62
C SER A 63 -8.07 -6.01 0.33
N GLN A 64 -7.82 -6.54 -0.87
CA GLN A 64 -6.46 -6.73 -1.38
C GLN A 64 -5.88 -5.46 -2.00
N GLU A 65 -6.64 -4.39 -2.01
CA GLU A 65 -6.28 -3.11 -2.61
C GLU A 65 -4.97 -2.54 -2.04
N TYR A 66 -4.70 -2.89 -0.78
CA TYR A 66 -3.55 -2.37 -0.03
C TYR A 66 -2.42 -3.39 0.13
N MET A 67 -2.45 -4.51 -0.62
CA MET A 67 -1.40 -5.53 -0.51
C MET A 67 -0.04 -4.95 -0.87
N PRO A 68 0.92 -4.87 0.07
CA PRO A 68 2.25 -4.38 -0.24
C PRO A 68 3.02 -5.37 -1.11
N TYR A 69 3.95 -4.87 -1.92
CA TYR A 69 4.83 -5.73 -2.72
C TYR A 69 6.27 -5.22 -2.71
N GLY A 70 7.19 -6.12 -2.96
CA GLY A 70 8.61 -5.82 -3.12
C GLY A 70 9.20 -6.51 -4.34
N ILE A 71 10.05 -5.77 -5.07
CA ILE A 71 10.85 -6.29 -6.18
C ILE A 71 12.31 -5.99 -5.88
N TYR A 72 13.15 -7.04 -5.90
CA TYR A 72 14.55 -6.96 -5.54
C TYR A 72 15.43 -6.98 -6.80
N LEU A 73 16.20 -5.91 -7.01
CA LEU A 73 17.02 -5.66 -8.20
C LEU A 73 18.51 -5.56 -7.83
N GLY A 74 18.98 -6.44 -6.97
CA GLY A 74 20.34 -6.40 -6.44
C GLY A 74 20.51 -5.32 -5.38
N SER A 75 21.24 -4.24 -5.69
CA SER A 75 21.50 -3.14 -4.75
C SER A 75 20.33 -2.15 -4.61
N SER A 76 19.29 -2.29 -5.41
CA SER A 76 18.09 -1.46 -5.37
C SER A 76 16.84 -2.32 -5.27
N GLU A 77 15.80 -1.75 -4.70
CA GLU A 77 14.51 -2.39 -4.46
C GLU A 77 13.38 -1.48 -4.92
N ILE A 78 12.27 -2.08 -5.33
CA ILE A 78 11.02 -1.36 -5.53
C ILE A 78 10.05 -1.85 -4.44
N GLY A 79 9.59 -0.95 -3.60
CA GLY A 79 8.49 -1.18 -2.67
C GLY A 79 7.23 -0.49 -3.17
N GLY A 80 6.08 -1.10 -2.99
CA GLY A 80 4.81 -0.46 -3.34
C GLY A 80 3.65 -0.94 -2.48
N CYS A 81 2.69 -0.06 -2.26
CA CYS A 81 1.43 -0.34 -1.57
C CYS A 81 0.36 0.64 -2.04
N GLY A 82 -0.89 0.19 -2.10
CA GLY A 82 -2.00 1.01 -2.56
C GLY A 82 -1.99 1.28 -4.07
N LYS A 83 -2.73 2.30 -4.50
CA LYS A 83 -2.97 2.59 -5.92
C LYS A 83 -1.78 3.29 -6.58
N THR A 84 -1.45 2.85 -7.78
CA THR A 84 -0.51 3.53 -8.67
C THR A 84 -1.18 4.73 -9.35
N SER A 85 -0.39 5.65 -9.89
CA SER A 85 -0.90 6.78 -10.69
C SER A 85 -1.70 6.32 -11.91
N GLN A 86 -1.34 5.19 -12.54
CA GLN A 86 -2.07 4.62 -13.66
C GLN A 86 -3.48 4.12 -13.22
N GLN A 87 -3.57 3.45 -12.08
CA GLN A 87 -4.85 3.00 -11.53
C GLN A 87 -5.75 4.19 -11.17
N LEU A 88 -5.22 5.18 -10.47
CA LEU A 88 -5.95 6.40 -10.10
C LEU A 88 -6.49 7.15 -11.33
N ASN A 89 -5.67 7.28 -12.37
CA ASN A 89 -6.10 7.90 -13.64
C ASN A 89 -7.20 7.09 -14.33
N LYS A 90 -7.06 5.76 -14.38
CA LYS A 90 -8.06 4.85 -14.98
C LYS A 90 -9.41 4.92 -14.25
N GLU A 91 -9.39 5.09 -12.94
CA GLU A 91 -10.58 5.21 -12.10
C GLU A 91 -11.14 6.64 -12.06
N GLY A 92 -10.48 7.62 -12.70
CA GLY A 92 -10.90 9.02 -12.69
C GLY A 92 -10.75 9.71 -11.32
N ILE A 93 -9.93 9.15 -10.44
CA ILE A 93 -9.71 9.67 -9.09
C ILE A 93 -8.72 10.85 -9.17
N LYS A 94 -9.12 12.01 -8.63
CA LYS A 94 -8.22 13.18 -8.53
C LYS A 94 -7.17 12.93 -7.47
N PHE A 95 -5.91 13.08 -7.84
CA PHE A 95 -4.78 12.93 -6.91
C PHE A 95 -3.68 13.94 -7.18
N LYS A 96 -2.80 14.08 -6.20
CA LYS A 96 -1.48 14.70 -6.31
C LYS A 96 -0.42 13.71 -5.89
N THR A 97 0.82 13.97 -6.28
CA THR A 97 1.97 13.14 -5.91
C THR A 97 2.99 13.99 -5.17
N TYR A 98 3.29 13.60 -3.95
CA TYR A 98 4.51 14.01 -3.26
C TYR A 98 5.66 13.14 -3.74
N SER A 99 6.82 13.74 -3.97
CA SER A 99 8.04 13.01 -4.33
C SER A 99 9.24 13.53 -3.55
N LYS A 100 10.10 12.61 -3.09
CA LYS A 100 11.34 12.93 -2.40
C LYS A 100 12.45 12.01 -2.86
N LYS A 101 13.56 12.57 -3.32
CA LYS A 101 14.74 11.79 -3.65
C LYS A 101 15.53 11.46 -2.37
N PHE A 102 16.20 10.31 -2.34
CA PHE A 102 17.03 9.90 -1.20
C PHE A 102 18.18 10.87 -0.98
N GLU A 103 18.83 11.33 -2.05
CA GLU A 103 19.92 12.29 -2.00
C GLU A 103 19.52 13.69 -1.47
N ASP A 104 18.23 13.97 -1.35
CA ASP A 104 17.72 15.21 -0.75
C ASP A 104 17.50 15.09 0.76
N THR A 105 17.73 13.91 1.33
CA THR A 105 17.76 13.70 2.78
C THR A 105 19.18 13.79 3.31
N VAL A 106 19.34 14.15 4.59
CA VAL A 106 20.69 14.20 5.22
C VAL A 106 21.34 12.83 5.19
N TYR A 107 20.60 11.78 5.55
CA TYR A 107 21.11 10.40 5.55
C TYR A 107 21.48 9.92 4.15
N GLY A 108 20.59 10.10 3.18
CA GLY A 108 20.83 9.68 1.81
C GLY A 108 22.03 10.38 1.18
N LYS A 109 22.18 11.69 1.43
CA LYS A 109 23.33 12.48 0.99
C LYS A 109 24.63 11.97 1.62
N ALA A 110 24.65 11.75 2.95
CA ALA A 110 25.84 11.27 3.67
C ALA A 110 26.29 9.88 3.24
N LYS A 111 25.33 9.01 2.86
CA LYS A 111 25.57 7.63 2.40
C LYS A 111 25.70 7.50 0.87
N GLY A 112 25.53 8.57 0.11
CA GLY A 112 25.55 8.53 -1.36
C GLY A 112 24.40 7.71 -1.97
N LEU A 113 23.28 7.58 -1.27
CA LEU A 113 22.15 6.76 -1.72
C LEU A 113 21.38 7.48 -2.85
N LYS A 114 21.01 6.72 -3.87
CA LYS A 114 20.12 7.15 -4.97
C LYS A 114 18.80 6.42 -4.87
N GLY A 115 17.72 7.15 -4.98
CA GLY A 115 16.39 6.58 -4.91
C GLY A 115 15.31 7.65 -4.83
N ILE A 116 14.06 7.21 -4.75
CA ILE A 116 12.91 8.10 -4.71
C ILE A 116 11.77 7.49 -3.90
N VAL A 117 11.05 8.33 -3.18
CA VAL A 117 9.74 8.04 -2.58
C VAL A 117 8.68 8.80 -3.36
N LEU A 118 7.58 8.14 -3.68
CA LEU A 118 6.36 8.73 -4.25
C LEU A 118 5.20 8.43 -3.33
N ILE A 119 4.37 9.43 -3.01
CA ILE A 119 3.12 9.26 -2.25
C ILE A 119 2.00 9.92 -3.04
N HIS A 120 1.00 9.13 -3.43
CA HIS A 120 -0.22 9.62 -4.10
C HIS A 120 -1.29 9.93 -3.06
N TYR A 121 -1.88 11.11 -3.11
CA TYR A 121 -2.84 11.56 -2.11
C TYR A 121 -3.97 12.41 -2.69
N HIS A 122 -5.11 12.45 -2.01
CA HIS A 122 -6.25 13.27 -2.42
C HIS A 122 -5.97 14.76 -2.21
N PRO A 123 -6.26 15.65 -3.19
CA PRO A 123 -5.85 17.06 -3.12
C PRO A 123 -6.48 17.89 -2.01
N GLN A 124 -7.68 17.51 -1.52
CA GLN A 124 -8.42 18.22 -0.48
C GLN A 124 -8.37 17.53 0.88
N SER A 125 -8.72 16.22 0.94
CA SER A 125 -8.71 15.45 2.20
C SER A 125 -7.31 15.10 2.66
N LEU A 126 -6.32 15.08 1.75
CA LEU A 126 -4.95 14.62 1.96
C LEU A 126 -4.87 13.11 2.30
N GLU A 127 -5.93 12.34 2.10
CA GLU A 127 -5.94 10.89 2.24
C GLU A 127 -4.89 10.25 1.32
N ILE A 128 -4.13 9.29 1.86
CA ILE A 128 -3.07 8.61 1.14
C ILE A 128 -3.65 7.43 0.37
N PHE A 129 -3.51 7.45 -0.96
CA PHE A 129 -4.01 6.41 -1.85
C PHE A 129 -2.99 5.32 -2.16
N GLY A 130 -1.71 5.67 -2.15
CA GLY A 130 -0.64 4.73 -2.45
C GLY A 130 0.73 5.35 -2.28
N ALA A 131 1.72 4.49 -2.05
CA ALA A 131 3.11 4.88 -1.92
C ALA A 131 4.02 3.89 -2.65
N HIS A 132 5.04 4.43 -3.28
CA HIS A 132 5.99 3.66 -4.07
C HIS A 132 7.40 4.18 -3.82
N THR A 133 8.34 3.26 -3.66
CA THR A 133 9.74 3.56 -3.38
C THR A 133 10.63 2.85 -4.38
N PHE A 134 11.72 3.48 -4.75
CA PHE A 134 12.79 2.85 -5.53
C PHE A 134 14.14 3.27 -4.95
N GLY A 135 15.00 2.31 -4.70
CA GLY A 135 16.36 2.53 -4.22
C GLY A 135 16.78 1.49 -3.17
N PRO A 136 17.98 1.64 -2.58
CA PRO A 136 18.43 0.78 -1.49
C PRO A 136 17.44 0.81 -0.32
N ASP A 137 17.11 -0.36 0.22
CA ASP A 137 16.16 -0.52 1.34
C ASP A 137 14.73 -0.01 1.06
N GLY A 138 14.37 0.07 -0.24
CA GLY A 138 13.12 0.63 -0.69
C GLY A 138 11.89 -0.14 -0.20
N VAL A 139 11.96 -1.46 -0.09
CA VAL A 139 10.86 -2.31 0.41
C VAL A 139 10.57 -2.03 1.87
N ASN A 140 11.61 -1.97 2.71
CA ASN A 140 11.47 -1.68 4.14
C ASN A 140 10.97 -0.24 4.38
N LEU A 141 11.46 0.71 3.59
CA LEU A 141 10.99 2.09 3.66
C LEU A 141 9.50 2.18 3.29
N ASN A 142 9.06 1.46 2.26
CA ASN A 142 7.66 1.43 1.87
C ASN A 142 6.77 0.79 2.94
N GLN A 143 7.26 -0.25 3.66
CA GLN A 143 6.51 -0.91 4.73
C GLN A 143 6.05 0.06 5.83
N ILE A 144 6.78 1.15 6.06
CA ILE A 144 6.40 2.15 7.08
C ILE A 144 5.06 2.81 6.77
N ILE A 145 4.75 3.04 5.48
CA ILE A 145 3.53 3.75 5.07
C ILE A 145 2.31 2.83 4.91
N VAL A 146 2.51 1.51 4.84
CA VAL A 146 1.42 0.53 4.67
C VAL A 146 0.27 0.73 5.67
N PRO A 147 0.52 0.87 7.00
CA PRO A 147 -0.55 1.07 7.97
C PRO A 147 -1.37 2.35 7.77
N TYR A 148 -0.76 3.39 7.19
CA TYR A 148 -1.47 4.65 6.88
C TYR A 148 -2.45 4.44 5.73
N ILE A 149 -2.05 3.69 4.70
CA ILE A 149 -2.91 3.38 3.56
C ILE A 149 -4.05 2.44 3.98
N GLU A 150 -3.75 1.37 4.71
CA GLU A 150 -4.75 0.41 5.20
C GLU A 150 -5.85 1.05 6.06
N ARG A 151 -5.50 2.11 6.79
CA ARG A 151 -6.41 2.81 7.71
C ARG A 151 -7.00 4.09 7.13
N HIS A 152 -6.84 4.32 5.82
CA HIS A 152 -7.31 5.54 5.14
C HIS A 152 -6.82 6.83 5.81
N GLN A 153 -5.58 6.81 6.33
CA GLN A 153 -4.98 7.95 6.99
C GLN A 153 -4.51 8.99 5.96
N THR A 154 -4.18 10.16 6.47
CA THR A 154 -3.88 11.34 5.68
C THR A 154 -2.40 11.76 5.79
N LEU A 155 -1.99 12.71 4.96
CA LEU A 155 -0.69 13.36 5.13
C LEU A 155 -0.57 14.13 6.46
N TYR A 156 -1.69 14.49 7.12
CA TYR A 156 -1.65 15.05 8.48
C TYR A 156 -1.09 14.02 9.47
N ASP A 157 -1.64 12.80 9.44
CA ASP A 157 -1.21 11.72 10.32
C ASP A 157 0.27 11.38 10.09
N LEU A 158 0.69 11.41 8.82
CA LEU A 158 2.08 11.18 8.45
C LEU A 158 3.00 12.30 8.93
N ALA A 159 2.57 13.57 8.83
CA ALA A 159 3.33 14.74 9.27
C ALA A 159 3.52 14.81 10.79
N ASP A 160 2.56 14.28 11.56
CA ASP A 160 2.61 14.23 13.03
C ASP A 160 3.50 13.09 13.56
N THR A 161 3.91 12.16 12.68
CA THR A 161 4.77 11.05 13.08
C THR A 161 6.21 11.54 13.32
N ILE A 162 6.81 11.08 14.43
CA ILE A 162 8.20 11.37 14.77
C ILE A 162 9.09 10.31 14.10
N SER A 163 10.07 10.76 13.32
CA SER A 163 11.12 9.90 12.75
C SER A 163 12.49 10.22 13.34
N PRO A 164 13.38 9.21 13.51
CA PRO A 164 14.75 9.45 13.92
C PRO A 164 15.49 10.32 12.90
N HIS A 165 16.31 11.24 13.38
CA HIS A 165 17.19 12.07 12.54
C HIS A 165 18.66 11.75 12.83
N PRO A 166 19.53 11.56 11.81
CA PRO A 166 19.18 11.41 10.39
C PRO A 166 18.79 9.97 10.03
N SER A 167 17.78 9.79 9.21
CA SER A 167 17.35 8.48 8.73
C SER A 167 16.81 8.53 7.29
N LEU A 168 16.72 7.37 6.62
CA LEU A 168 16.06 7.28 5.31
C LEU A 168 14.54 7.45 5.43
N ALA A 169 13.95 7.04 6.56
CA ALA A 169 12.53 7.20 6.85
C ALA A 169 12.06 8.66 6.78
N GLU A 170 12.95 9.62 7.07
CA GLU A 170 12.64 11.04 6.90
C GLU A 170 12.17 11.40 5.49
N GLY A 171 12.52 10.61 4.48
CA GLY A 171 11.99 10.76 3.12
C GLY A 171 10.47 10.69 3.05
N LEU A 172 9.83 9.98 3.99
CA LEU A 172 8.37 9.89 4.11
C LEU A 172 7.78 11.03 4.95
N PHE A 173 8.49 11.47 6.00
CA PHE A 173 7.98 12.39 7.05
C PHE A 173 8.52 13.82 6.94
N THR A 174 9.22 14.16 5.85
CA THR A 174 10.02 15.38 5.74
C THR A 174 9.20 16.67 5.67
N ILE A 175 9.97 17.75 5.74
CA ILE A 175 9.56 19.14 5.53
C ILE A 175 8.56 19.27 4.37
N GLY A 176 8.74 18.55 3.24
CA GLY A 176 7.83 18.63 2.10
C GLY A 176 6.42 18.12 2.39
N VAL A 177 6.25 17.03 3.16
CA VAL A 177 4.92 16.58 3.61
C VAL A 177 4.32 17.61 4.56
N ARG A 178 5.11 18.13 5.49
CA ARG A 178 4.69 19.19 6.42
C ARG A 178 4.30 20.48 5.69
N GLU A 179 5.03 20.88 4.65
CA GLU A 179 4.67 22.04 3.82
C GLU A 179 3.32 21.87 3.13
N ILE A 180 3.04 20.68 2.56
CA ILE A 180 1.73 20.37 1.96
C ILE A 180 0.61 20.51 2.98
N VAL A 181 0.81 19.98 4.18
CA VAL A 181 -0.14 20.07 5.29
C VAL A 181 -0.33 21.53 5.72
N TYR A 182 0.74 22.28 5.91
CA TYR A 182 0.70 23.72 6.27
C TYR A 182 -0.07 24.54 5.24
N ASP A 183 0.17 24.33 3.95
CA ASP A 183 -0.53 25.05 2.89
C ASP A 183 -2.02 24.71 2.82
N SER A 184 -2.39 23.47 3.12
CA SER A 184 -3.77 23.05 3.23
C SER A 184 -4.47 23.74 4.40
N ILE A 185 -3.83 23.81 5.57
CA ILE A 185 -4.33 24.50 6.75
C ILE A 185 -4.54 26.00 6.46
N LYS A 186 -3.54 26.68 5.89
CA LYS A 186 -3.64 28.11 5.54
C LYS A 186 -4.81 28.42 4.60
N LYS A 187 -5.07 27.56 3.61
CA LYS A 187 -6.20 27.71 2.69
C LYS A 187 -7.54 27.60 3.41
N THR A 188 -7.66 26.65 4.34
CA THR A 188 -8.88 26.46 5.15
C THR A 188 -9.19 27.70 6.01
N PHE A 189 -8.18 28.31 6.62
CA PHE A 189 -8.38 29.54 7.40
C PHE A 189 -8.68 30.78 6.55
N LYS A 190 -8.14 30.89 5.33
CA LYS A 190 -8.46 32.01 4.43
C LYS A 190 -9.89 31.97 3.90
N ASN A 191 -10.46 30.78 3.72
CA ASN A 191 -11.83 30.59 3.23
C ASN A 191 -12.90 30.75 4.32
N LYS A 192 -12.50 30.92 5.60
CA LYS A 192 -13.40 31.16 6.73
C LYS A 192 -13.52 32.65 7.11
N LYS A 193 -12.80 33.52 6.41
CA LYS A 193 -12.92 34.99 6.49
C LYS A 193 -13.67 35.53 5.28
#